data_7eb56e51290b629f6abd674982180332
#
_entry.id   7eb56e51290b629f6abd674982180332
#
_cell.length_a   1.000
_cell.length_b   1.000
_cell.length_c   1.000
_cell.angle_alpha   90.00
_cell.angle_beta   90.00
_cell.angle_gamma   90.00
#
_symmetry.space_group_name_H-M   'P 1'
#
loop_
_entity.id
_entity.type
_entity.pdbx_description
1 polymer ?
#
loop_
_entity_poly.entity_id
_entity_poly.type
_entity_poly.pdbx_seq_one_letter_code
_entity_poly.pdbx_strand_id
1 'polypeptide(L)'
;MSVLSAGGFHMPAWAVPFVTLALTQVAVIATSIYLHRALAHRSLRLHPVADVAFRTVLWLTTGQSRQQWVAVHRKHHTFTDREGDPHSPRLLSFWRVQLFNVAYYIREARNAETLETFAPDLRPDRLDRAIFCHGGVGLAVGLGLLCGIIGLWPGLLAGLLHAGLYVFVIAPLINALGHWRGGRNFENTAFNSRLLAWVTGGESLHNNHHAHPRSAKFSVRRSEFDPSWPVIRSLAAAGLLVIVGPPIAWKRAIGREGAP
;
A
#
# COMPACT_ATOMS: atom_id res chain seq x y z
N MET A 1 -3.31 -6.71 -48.11
CA MET A 1 -2.25 -6.04 -47.33
C MET A 1 -2.22 -6.72 -45.99
N SER A 2 -1.33 -7.68 -45.80
CA SER A 2 -1.12 -8.41 -44.55
C SER A 2 -0.18 -7.59 -43.69
N VAL A 3 -0.73 -6.98 -42.64
CA VAL A 3 0.05 -6.23 -41.64
C VAL A 3 0.43 -7.20 -40.53
N LEU A 4 1.71 -7.63 -40.57
CA LEU A 4 2.51 -8.10 -39.45
C LEU A 4 1.77 -8.87 -38.34
N SER A 5 1.55 -10.14 -38.56
CA SER A 5 1.44 -11.13 -37.49
C SER A 5 2.85 -11.37 -36.91
N ALA A 6 3.38 -10.41 -36.13
CA ALA A 6 4.42 -10.71 -35.19
C ALA A 6 3.78 -11.66 -34.17
N GLY A 7 4.23 -12.91 -34.13
CA GLY A 7 3.73 -13.98 -33.25
C GLY A 7 3.99 -13.68 -31.76
N GLY A 8 3.35 -12.65 -31.26
CA GLY A 8 3.31 -12.32 -29.85
C GLY A 8 2.16 -13.10 -29.19
N PHE A 9 2.40 -13.60 -28.01
CA PHE A 9 1.37 -14.22 -27.17
C PHE A 9 0.23 -13.23 -26.96
N HIS A 10 -0.92 -13.47 -27.56
CA HIS A 10 -2.11 -12.64 -27.37
C HIS A 10 -2.96 -13.25 -26.27
N MET A 11 -2.95 -12.62 -25.10
CA MET A 11 -3.80 -13.03 -23.98
C MET A 11 -5.27 -12.86 -24.35
N PRO A 12 -6.13 -13.88 -24.10
CA PRO A 12 -7.56 -13.74 -24.33
C PRO A 12 -8.18 -12.70 -23.39
N ALA A 13 -9.16 -11.95 -23.89
CA ALA A 13 -9.78 -10.83 -23.17
C ALA A 13 -10.33 -11.21 -21.77
N TRP A 14 -10.83 -12.44 -21.61
CA TRP A 14 -11.32 -12.92 -20.31
C TRP A 14 -10.23 -13.01 -19.23
N ALA A 15 -8.95 -13.10 -19.59
CA ALA A 15 -7.85 -13.20 -18.66
C ALA A 15 -7.38 -11.81 -18.14
N VAL A 16 -7.73 -10.72 -18.83
CA VAL A 16 -7.34 -9.34 -18.43
C VAL A 16 -7.74 -8.99 -16.99
N PRO A 17 -8.96 -9.27 -16.51
CA PRO A 17 -9.32 -8.98 -15.11
C PRO A 17 -8.43 -9.70 -14.10
N PHE A 18 -8.04 -10.95 -14.37
CA PHE A 18 -7.17 -11.72 -13.46
C PHE A 18 -5.75 -11.14 -13.41
N VAL A 19 -5.19 -10.74 -14.56
CA VAL A 19 -3.89 -10.06 -14.61
C VAL A 19 -3.96 -8.73 -13.90
N THR A 20 -5.02 -7.94 -14.11
CA THR A 20 -5.26 -6.68 -13.42
C THR A 20 -5.27 -6.86 -11.90
N LEU A 21 -6.04 -7.83 -11.40
CA LEU A 21 -6.13 -8.14 -9.98
C LEU A 21 -4.77 -8.61 -9.43
N ALA A 22 -4.07 -9.49 -10.12
CA ALA A 22 -2.75 -9.97 -9.71
C ALA A 22 -1.73 -8.81 -9.63
N LEU A 23 -1.67 -7.96 -10.67
CA LEU A 23 -0.80 -6.78 -10.69
C LEU A 23 -1.13 -5.83 -9.55
N THR A 24 -2.42 -5.58 -9.30
CA THR A 24 -2.88 -4.74 -8.21
C THR A 24 -2.49 -5.33 -6.85
N GLN A 25 -2.64 -6.65 -6.64
CA GLN A 25 -2.23 -7.29 -5.40
C GLN A 25 -0.72 -7.26 -5.19
N VAL A 26 0.08 -7.41 -6.24
CA VAL A 26 1.54 -7.26 -6.16
C VAL A 26 1.91 -5.84 -5.68
N ALA A 27 1.31 -4.81 -6.28
CA ALA A 27 1.54 -3.42 -5.87
C ALA A 27 1.08 -3.15 -4.42
N VAL A 28 -0.09 -3.64 -4.02
CA VAL A 28 -0.64 -3.51 -2.67
C VAL A 28 0.26 -4.18 -1.63
N ILE A 29 0.66 -5.43 -1.87
CA ILE A 29 1.55 -6.17 -0.96
C ILE A 29 2.93 -5.50 -0.89
N ALA A 30 3.47 -5.02 -2.01
CA ALA A 30 4.74 -4.30 -2.03
C ALA A 30 4.64 -2.98 -1.22
N THR A 31 3.57 -2.21 -1.38
CA THR A 31 3.31 -1.01 -0.57
C THR A 31 3.20 -1.35 0.91
N SER A 32 2.42 -2.38 1.24
CA SER A 32 2.17 -2.83 2.62
C SER A 32 3.44 -3.32 3.33
N ILE A 33 4.29 -4.09 2.63
CA ILE A 33 5.52 -4.62 3.23
C ILE A 33 6.61 -3.54 3.25
N TYR A 34 6.85 -2.88 2.13
CA TYR A 34 7.99 -1.99 1.97
C TYR A 34 7.74 -0.59 2.51
N LEU A 35 6.82 0.16 1.89
CA LEU A 35 6.59 1.56 2.27
C LEU A 35 6.01 1.66 3.68
N HIS A 36 5.05 0.82 3.99
CA HIS A 36 4.30 0.89 5.24
C HIS A 36 5.07 0.23 6.40
N ARG A 37 5.23 -1.11 6.39
CA ARG A 37 5.82 -1.83 7.53
C ARG A 37 7.31 -1.58 7.68
N ALA A 38 8.08 -1.62 6.58
CA ALA A 38 9.52 -1.47 6.69
C ALA A 38 9.95 -0.02 6.86
N LEU A 39 9.51 0.90 5.99
CA LEU A 39 10.02 2.27 5.99
C LEU A 39 9.24 3.20 6.93
N ALA A 40 7.89 3.21 6.89
CA ALA A 40 7.12 4.12 7.74
C ALA A 40 7.22 3.72 9.22
N HIS A 41 6.95 2.47 9.54
CA HIS A 41 6.86 1.99 10.93
C HIS A 41 8.09 1.24 11.44
N ARG A 42 9.08 0.97 10.56
CA ARG A 42 10.34 0.29 10.92
C ARG A 42 10.12 -1.03 11.66
N SER A 43 9.06 -1.76 11.30
CA SER A 43 8.75 -3.08 11.87
C SER A 43 9.51 -4.22 11.19
N LEU A 44 10.10 -3.94 10.03
CA LEU A 44 10.91 -4.84 9.22
C LEU A 44 12.25 -4.17 8.87
N ARG A 45 13.31 -4.96 8.77
CA ARG A 45 14.60 -4.54 8.20
C ARG A 45 14.89 -5.42 7.00
N LEU A 46 15.02 -4.83 5.81
CA LEU A 46 15.24 -5.55 4.57
C LEU A 46 16.71 -5.78 4.28
N HIS A 47 17.00 -6.90 3.63
CA HIS A 47 18.26 -7.12 2.94
C HIS A 47 18.35 -6.16 1.72
N PRO A 48 19.53 -5.63 1.35
CA PRO A 48 19.67 -4.70 0.21
C PRO A 48 19.03 -5.19 -1.10
N VAL A 49 19.14 -6.48 -1.40
CA VAL A 49 18.50 -7.09 -2.59
C VAL A 49 16.97 -6.96 -2.54
N ALA A 50 16.36 -7.22 -1.39
CA ALA A 50 14.90 -7.07 -1.22
C ALA A 50 14.49 -5.59 -1.30
N ASP A 51 15.27 -4.66 -0.72
CA ASP A 51 15.04 -3.23 -0.83
C ASP A 51 14.97 -2.78 -2.29
N VAL A 52 15.97 -3.13 -3.10
CA VAL A 52 15.99 -2.80 -4.54
C VAL A 52 14.83 -3.47 -5.29
N ALA A 53 14.53 -4.74 -4.99
CA ALA A 53 13.42 -5.45 -5.62
C ALA A 53 12.06 -4.77 -5.35
N PHE A 54 11.79 -4.39 -4.09
CA PHE A 54 10.56 -3.67 -3.75
C PHE A 54 10.48 -2.29 -4.41
N ARG A 55 11.59 -1.53 -4.44
CA ARG A 55 11.65 -0.24 -5.16
C ARG A 55 11.33 -0.43 -6.64
N THR A 56 11.91 -1.45 -7.27
CA THR A 56 11.67 -1.75 -8.69
C THR A 56 10.21 -2.09 -8.94
N VAL A 57 9.60 -2.97 -8.13
CA VAL A 57 8.19 -3.31 -8.25
C VAL A 57 7.31 -2.06 -8.12
N LEU A 58 7.52 -1.24 -7.09
CA LEU A 58 6.73 -0.02 -6.88
C LEU A 58 6.95 1.02 -7.96
N TRP A 59 8.16 1.17 -8.47
CA TRP A 59 8.48 2.07 -9.57
C TRP A 59 7.74 1.68 -10.86
N LEU A 60 7.71 0.37 -11.18
CA LEU A 60 7.03 -0.15 -12.36
C LEU A 60 5.48 -0.12 -12.26
N THR A 61 4.95 -0.27 -11.04
CA THR A 61 3.50 -0.47 -10.84
C THR A 61 2.76 0.76 -10.33
N THR A 62 3.41 1.60 -9.52
CA THR A 62 2.77 2.76 -8.86
C THR A 62 3.47 4.08 -9.09
N GLY A 63 4.75 4.06 -9.48
CA GLY A 63 5.57 5.27 -9.64
C GLY A 63 5.80 6.06 -8.34
N GLN A 64 5.50 5.49 -7.16
CA GLN A 64 5.55 6.19 -5.88
C GLN A 64 6.99 6.40 -5.38
N SER A 65 7.27 7.63 -4.92
CA SER A 65 8.48 7.93 -4.17
C SER A 65 8.36 7.43 -2.73
N ARG A 66 9.37 6.70 -2.24
CA ARG A 66 9.40 6.20 -0.86
C ARG A 66 9.38 7.32 0.17
N GLN A 67 10.13 8.42 -0.05
CA GLN A 67 10.15 9.56 0.87
C GLN A 67 8.78 10.23 0.95
N GLN A 68 8.16 10.51 -0.20
CA GLN A 68 6.86 11.16 -0.27
C GLN A 68 5.78 10.33 0.43
N TRP A 69 5.70 9.04 0.09
CA TRP A 69 4.69 8.16 0.66
C TRP A 69 4.82 8.06 2.18
N VAL A 70 6.04 7.83 2.67
CA VAL A 70 6.31 7.69 4.10
C VAL A 70 6.06 8.99 4.85
N ALA A 71 6.42 10.15 4.28
CA ALA A 71 6.18 11.44 4.90
C ALA A 71 4.68 11.70 5.12
N VAL A 72 3.87 11.50 4.07
CA VAL A 72 2.41 11.67 4.15
C VAL A 72 1.81 10.69 5.18
N HIS A 73 2.24 9.44 5.17
CA HIS A 73 1.74 8.41 6.07
C HIS A 73 2.12 8.68 7.54
N ARG A 74 3.37 9.06 7.83
CA ARG A 74 3.79 9.41 9.19
C ARG A 74 3.10 10.68 9.69
N LYS A 75 2.83 11.66 8.81
CA LYS A 75 2.02 12.84 9.14
C LYS A 75 0.61 12.44 9.55
N HIS A 76 -0.04 11.54 8.78
CA HIS A 76 -1.34 10.96 9.12
C HIS A 76 -1.31 10.31 10.52
N HIS A 77 -0.33 9.46 10.83
CA HIS A 77 -0.20 8.84 12.15
C HIS A 77 0.03 9.85 13.29
N THR A 78 0.73 10.95 13.02
CA THR A 78 0.96 12.02 14.00
C THR A 78 -0.32 12.78 14.33
N PHE A 79 -1.14 13.04 13.32
CA PHE A 79 -2.34 13.86 13.43
C PHE A 79 -3.64 13.08 13.23
N THR A 80 -3.62 11.76 13.32
CA THR A 80 -4.77 10.88 13.02
C THR A 80 -6.10 11.48 13.48
N ASP A 81 -6.98 11.76 12.53
CA ASP A 81 -8.33 12.30 12.71
C ASP A 81 -8.40 13.65 13.45
N ARG A 82 -7.31 14.41 13.45
CA ARG A 82 -7.21 15.77 14.05
C ARG A 82 -6.70 16.77 13.02
N GLU A 83 -6.76 18.04 13.34
CA GLU A 83 -6.18 19.09 12.50
C GLU A 83 -4.70 18.79 12.17
N GLY A 84 -4.36 18.90 10.88
CA GLY A 84 -3.06 18.49 10.34
C GLY A 84 -3.07 17.12 9.65
N ASP A 85 -4.10 16.28 9.84
CA ASP A 85 -4.25 15.02 9.11
C ASP A 85 -4.49 15.28 7.61
N PRO A 86 -3.65 14.74 6.70
CA PRO A 86 -3.76 15.02 5.27
C PRO A 86 -5.06 14.50 4.62
N HIS A 87 -5.70 13.49 5.19
CA HIS A 87 -6.83 12.81 4.53
C HIS A 87 -7.87 12.18 5.50
N SER A 88 -8.09 12.80 6.65
CA SER A 88 -9.10 12.28 7.59
C SER A 88 -10.52 12.40 7.04
N PRO A 89 -11.31 11.31 6.97
CA PRO A 89 -12.72 11.36 6.58
C PRO A 89 -13.59 12.02 7.65
N ARG A 90 -13.12 12.15 8.88
CA ARG A 90 -13.84 12.84 9.97
C ARG A 90 -13.79 14.35 9.80
N LEU A 91 -12.69 14.88 9.22
CA LEU A 91 -12.51 16.32 8.96
C LEU A 91 -13.03 16.73 7.57
N LEU A 92 -12.82 15.86 6.57
CA LEU A 92 -13.08 16.17 5.17
C LEU A 92 -14.38 15.55 4.63
N SER A 93 -14.98 14.61 5.31
CA SER A 93 -16.04 13.67 4.94
C SER A 93 -15.55 12.42 4.19
N PHE A 94 -16.30 11.32 4.35
CA PHE A 94 -16.00 10.02 3.71
C PHE A 94 -15.86 10.14 2.19
N TRP A 95 -16.85 10.73 1.51
CA TRP A 95 -16.87 10.82 0.06
C TRP A 95 -15.76 11.71 -0.51
N ARG A 96 -15.40 12.78 0.19
CA ARG A 96 -14.25 13.59 -0.23
C ARG A 96 -12.94 12.81 -0.18
N VAL A 97 -12.69 12.06 0.89
CA VAL A 97 -11.48 11.25 0.97
C VAL A 97 -11.56 10.12 -0.05
N GLN A 98 -12.70 9.42 -0.19
CA GLN A 98 -12.84 8.32 -1.15
C GLN A 98 -12.58 8.76 -2.60
N LEU A 99 -13.03 9.93 -3.00
CA LEU A 99 -12.94 10.38 -4.40
C LEU A 99 -11.67 11.20 -4.69
N PHE A 100 -11.17 11.95 -3.71
CA PHE A 100 -10.08 12.92 -3.90
C PHE A 100 -8.82 12.58 -3.11
N ASN A 101 -8.68 11.37 -2.58
CA ASN A 101 -7.49 10.94 -1.81
C ASN A 101 -6.18 11.24 -2.55
N VAL A 102 -6.14 10.99 -3.85
CA VAL A 102 -4.95 11.24 -4.66
C VAL A 102 -4.57 12.72 -4.70
N ALA A 103 -5.54 13.63 -4.73
CA ALA A 103 -5.27 15.08 -4.71
C ALA A 103 -4.72 15.52 -3.34
N TYR A 104 -5.29 15.02 -2.26
CA TYR A 104 -4.78 15.26 -0.90
C TYR A 104 -3.36 14.71 -0.74
N TYR A 105 -3.12 13.48 -1.21
CA TYR A 105 -1.79 12.88 -1.21
C TYR A 105 -0.78 13.72 -2.00
N ILE A 106 -1.09 14.11 -3.23
CA ILE A 106 -0.17 14.88 -4.08
C ILE A 106 0.17 16.23 -3.45
N ARG A 107 -0.82 16.91 -2.84
CA ARG A 107 -0.61 18.18 -2.13
C ARG A 107 0.43 18.03 -1.03
N GLU A 108 0.28 17.02 -0.18
CA GLU A 108 1.20 16.78 0.94
C GLU A 108 2.56 16.23 0.46
N ALA A 109 2.56 15.35 -0.53
CA ALA A 109 3.77 14.78 -1.11
C ALA A 109 4.67 15.83 -1.81
N ARG A 110 4.12 16.99 -2.17
CA ARG A 110 4.85 18.14 -2.74
C ARG A 110 5.22 19.19 -1.69
N ASN A 111 4.78 19.06 -0.47
CA ASN A 111 5.08 19.99 0.60
C ASN A 111 6.47 19.67 1.20
N ALA A 112 7.43 20.58 1.00
CA ALA A 112 8.82 20.41 1.48
C ALA A 112 8.88 20.24 3.01
N GLU A 113 8.10 21.04 3.76
CA GLU A 113 8.02 20.95 5.22
C GLU A 113 7.53 19.56 5.67
N THR A 114 6.53 19.00 4.99
CA THR A 114 6.05 17.63 5.26
C THR A 114 7.14 16.60 5.03
N LEU A 115 7.90 16.71 3.92
CA LEU A 115 8.99 15.77 3.62
C LEU A 115 10.13 15.86 4.63
N GLU A 116 10.54 17.07 4.99
CA GLU A 116 11.64 17.32 5.93
C GLU A 116 11.28 16.94 7.36
N THR A 117 10.04 17.16 7.77
CA THR A 117 9.59 16.86 9.14
C THR A 117 9.33 15.37 9.35
N PHE A 118 8.63 14.71 8.40
CA PHE A 118 8.12 13.34 8.62
C PHE A 118 8.95 12.24 7.96
N ALA A 119 9.83 12.56 7.00
CA ALA A 119 10.73 11.58 6.38
C ALA A 119 12.15 12.10 6.16
N PRO A 120 12.81 12.74 7.16
CA PRO A 120 14.18 13.25 7.02
C PRO A 120 15.20 12.11 6.83
N ASP A 121 14.87 10.90 7.31
CA ASP A 121 15.67 9.69 7.22
C ASP A 121 15.60 8.99 5.85
N LEU A 122 14.70 9.43 4.96
CA LEU A 122 14.48 8.82 3.63
C LEU A 122 14.84 9.77 2.47
N ARG A 123 15.84 10.64 2.67
CA ARG A 123 16.35 11.48 1.57
C ARG A 123 16.75 10.61 0.38
N PRO A 124 16.51 11.09 -0.87
CA PRO A 124 16.86 10.32 -2.07
C PRO A 124 18.33 9.91 -2.10
N ASP A 125 18.59 8.61 -2.17
CA ASP A 125 19.93 8.05 -2.35
C ASP A 125 20.38 8.10 -3.83
N ARG A 126 21.51 7.47 -4.15
CA ARG A 126 22.04 7.47 -5.54
C ARG A 126 21.11 6.75 -6.51
N LEU A 127 20.51 5.63 -6.09
CA LEU A 127 19.56 4.87 -6.93
C LEU A 127 18.25 5.61 -7.10
N ASP A 128 17.75 6.28 -6.04
CA ASP A 128 16.58 7.12 -6.16
C ASP A 128 16.80 8.21 -7.20
N ARG A 129 17.90 8.97 -7.10
CA ARG A 129 18.20 10.05 -8.05
C ARG A 129 18.39 9.57 -9.49
N ALA A 130 19.01 8.39 -9.67
CA ALA A 130 19.27 7.85 -10.99
C ALA A 130 18.03 7.20 -11.64
N ILE A 131 17.14 6.58 -10.84
CA ILE A 131 16.08 5.71 -11.36
C ILE A 131 14.73 6.01 -10.69
N PHE A 132 14.62 5.79 -9.37
CA PHE A 132 13.34 5.65 -8.70
C PHE A 132 12.58 6.96 -8.46
N CYS A 133 13.26 8.13 -8.48
CA CYS A 133 12.60 9.43 -8.46
C CYS A 133 11.86 9.76 -9.77
N HIS A 134 12.13 9.01 -10.85
CA HIS A 134 11.47 9.18 -12.14
C HIS A 134 10.23 8.27 -12.25
N GLY A 135 9.25 8.44 -11.37
CA GLY A 135 8.07 7.56 -11.29
C GLY A 135 7.29 7.44 -12.59
N GLY A 136 7.14 8.53 -13.36
CA GLY A 136 6.49 8.49 -14.68
C GLY A 136 7.22 7.60 -15.69
N VAL A 137 8.57 7.58 -15.66
CA VAL A 137 9.36 6.66 -16.49
C VAL A 137 9.12 5.21 -16.06
N GLY A 138 9.09 4.96 -14.74
CA GLY A 138 8.78 3.64 -14.20
C GLY A 138 7.45 3.08 -14.67
N LEU A 139 6.40 3.89 -14.59
CA LEU A 139 5.06 3.51 -15.08
C LEU A 139 5.06 3.24 -16.59
N ALA A 140 5.76 4.05 -17.38
CA ALA A 140 5.87 3.84 -18.84
C ALA A 140 6.61 2.53 -19.16
N VAL A 141 7.72 2.25 -18.47
CA VAL A 141 8.46 0.99 -18.60
C VAL A 141 7.60 -0.19 -18.17
N GLY A 142 6.94 -0.10 -17.00
CA GLY A 142 6.06 -1.16 -16.51
C GLY A 142 4.91 -1.47 -17.47
N LEU A 143 4.27 -0.44 -18.01
CA LEU A 143 3.22 -0.58 -19.02
C LEU A 143 3.75 -1.19 -20.32
N GLY A 144 4.95 -0.75 -20.78
CA GLY A 144 5.60 -1.30 -21.97
C GLY A 144 5.95 -2.79 -21.81
N LEU A 145 6.48 -3.18 -20.64
CA LEU A 145 6.74 -4.59 -20.32
C LEU A 145 5.44 -5.41 -20.30
N LEU A 146 4.38 -4.90 -19.66
CA LEU A 146 3.09 -5.55 -19.62
C LEU A 146 2.53 -5.76 -21.02
N CYS A 147 2.54 -4.73 -21.88
CA CYS A 147 2.12 -4.81 -23.28
C CYS A 147 2.97 -5.80 -24.09
N GLY A 148 4.28 -5.85 -23.85
CA GLY A 148 5.18 -6.80 -24.50
C GLY A 148 4.91 -8.26 -24.13
N ILE A 149 4.51 -8.52 -22.86
CA ILE A 149 4.26 -9.86 -22.33
C ILE A 149 2.88 -10.39 -22.78
N ILE A 150 1.82 -9.57 -22.65
CA ILE A 150 0.44 -10.05 -22.85
C ILE A 150 -0.26 -9.51 -24.11
N GLY A 151 0.45 -8.69 -24.87
CA GLY A 151 -0.08 -8.01 -26.07
C GLY A 151 -0.48 -6.56 -25.79
N LEU A 152 -0.45 -5.72 -26.84
CA LEU A 152 -0.65 -4.26 -26.70
C LEU A 152 -1.98 -3.90 -26.04
N TRP A 153 -3.11 -4.33 -26.61
CA TRP A 153 -4.43 -3.95 -26.11
C TRP A 153 -4.78 -4.56 -24.75
N PRO A 154 -4.55 -5.87 -24.48
CA PRO A 154 -4.69 -6.43 -23.15
C PRO A 154 -3.80 -5.72 -22.10
N GLY A 155 -2.55 -5.38 -22.47
CA GLY A 155 -1.62 -4.69 -21.60
C GLY A 155 -2.05 -3.28 -21.24
N LEU A 156 -2.48 -2.50 -22.23
CA LEU A 156 -3.03 -1.16 -22.00
C LEU A 156 -4.27 -1.20 -21.11
N LEU A 157 -5.19 -2.12 -21.38
CA LEU A 157 -6.41 -2.26 -20.59
C LEU A 157 -6.11 -2.70 -19.16
N ALA A 158 -5.26 -3.72 -18.97
CA ALA A 158 -4.88 -4.18 -17.64
C ALA A 158 -4.14 -3.11 -16.84
N GLY A 159 -3.24 -2.34 -17.47
CA GLY A 159 -2.53 -1.23 -16.84
C GLY A 159 -3.46 -0.09 -16.44
N LEU A 160 -4.41 0.30 -17.28
CA LEU A 160 -5.40 1.32 -16.97
C LEU A 160 -6.33 0.90 -15.82
N LEU A 161 -6.83 -0.34 -15.87
CA LEU A 161 -7.68 -0.89 -14.81
C LEU A 161 -6.92 -1.01 -13.48
N HIS A 162 -5.64 -1.44 -13.52
CA HIS A 162 -4.77 -1.46 -12.35
C HIS A 162 -4.62 -0.06 -11.73
N ALA A 163 -4.27 0.94 -12.54
CA ALA A 163 -4.13 2.32 -12.07
C ALA A 163 -5.44 2.83 -11.44
N GLY A 164 -6.58 2.58 -12.09
CA GLY A 164 -7.90 2.92 -11.57
C GLY A 164 -8.21 2.25 -10.24
N LEU A 165 -8.00 0.94 -10.13
CA LEU A 165 -8.23 0.18 -8.89
C LEU A 165 -7.29 0.63 -7.77
N TYR A 166 -6.01 0.78 -8.05
CA TYR A 166 -5.03 1.14 -7.03
C TYR A 166 -5.26 2.57 -6.50
N VAL A 167 -5.40 3.55 -7.40
CA VAL A 167 -5.45 4.98 -7.05
C VAL A 167 -6.82 5.41 -6.53
N PHE A 168 -7.91 4.94 -7.14
CA PHE A 168 -9.26 5.45 -6.84
C PHE A 168 -10.11 4.50 -6.01
N VAL A 169 -9.68 3.24 -5.83
CA VAL A 169 -10.43 2.27 -5.03
C VAL A 169 -9.63 1.84 -3.80
N ILE A 170 -8.49 1.18 -3.97
CA ILE A 170 -7.81 0.51 -2.86
C ILE A 170 -7.19 1.52 -1.88
N ALA A 171 -6.39 2.47 -2.37
CA ALA A 171 -5.72 3.45 -1.49
C ALA A 171 -6.72 4.33 -0.72
N PRO A 172 -7.74 4.95 -1.37
CA PRO A 172 -8.71 5.74 -0.64
C PRO A 172 -9.63 4.90 0.25
N LEU A 173 -9.90 3.64 -0.09
CA LEU A 173 -10.71 2.75 0.74
C LEU A 173 -10.06 2.50 2.12
N ILE A 174 -8.73 2.34 2.15
CA ILE A 174 -7.98 2.19 3.40
C ILE A 174 -8.10 3.48 4.23
N ASN A 175 -7.84 4.63 3.63
CA ASN A 175 -7.83 5.91 4.32
C ASN A 175 -9.24 6.40 4.70
N ALA A 176 -10.24 6.22 3.84
CA ALA A 176 -11.61 6.64 4.11
C ALA A 176 -12.33 5.66 5.04
N LEU A 177 -12.51 4.39 4.61
CA LEU A 177 -13.29 3.43 5.38
C LEU A 177 -12.58 3.01 6.67
N GLY A 178 -11.25 2.91 6.65
CA GLY A 178 -10.42 2.58 7.82
C GLY A 178 -10.60 3.55 8.99
N HIS A 179 -11.06 4.79 8.73
CA HIS A 179 -11.37 5.80 9.74
C HIS A 179 -12.87 6.18 9.84
N TRP A 180 -13.74 5.46 9.10
CA TRP A 180 -15.17 5.78 9.08
C TRP A 180 -16.03 4.74 9.77
N ARG A 181 -15.89 3.44 9.41
CA ARG A 181 -16.78 2.39 9.88
C ARG A 181 -16.12 1.00 9.84
N GLY A 182 -16.42 0.18 10.87
CA GLY A 182 -15.98 -1.22 10.95
C GLY A 182 -15.95 -1.74 12.38
N GLY A 183 -15.28 -2.87 12.58
CA GLY A 183 -15.05 -3.45 13.91
C GLY A 183 -13.85 -2.79 14.59
N ARG A 184 -13.78 -2.92 15.92
CA ARG A 184 -12.63 -2.49 16.73
C ARG A 184 -12.15 -3.59 17.64
N ASN A 185 -10.86 -3.66 17.85
CA ASN A 185 -10.19 -4.50 18.83
C ASN A 185 -9.54 -3.65 19.94
N PHE A 186 -9.27 -2.37 19.63
CA PHE A 186 -8.56 -1.43 20.49
C PHE A 186 -9.27 -0.06 20.49
N GLU A 187 -9.06 0.71 21.54
CA GLU A 187 -9.59 2.07 21.66
C GLU A 187 -8.74 3.05 20.86
N ASN A 188 -9.17 3.37 19.66
CA ASN A 188 -8.66 4.44 18.80
C ASN A 188 -9.74 4.80 17.76
N THR A 189 -9.45 5.76 16.87
CA THR A 189 -10.44 6.26 15.91
C THR A 189 -10.56 5.42 14.65
N ALA A 190 -9.64 4.47 14.43
CA ALA A 190 -9.65 3.60 13.26
C ALA A 190 -10.54 2.36 13.45
N PHE A 191 -10.83 1.67 12.34
CA PHE A 191 -11.70 0.50 12.29
C PHE A 191 -11.05 -0.65 11.51
N ASN A 192 -11.47 -1.88 11.79
CA ASN A 192 -11.08 -3.08 11.05
C ASN A 192 -12.19 -3.50 10.09
N SER A 193 -11.81 -3.89 8.88
CA SER A 193 -12.65 -4.64 7.94
C SER A 193 -11.98 -5.96 7.59
N ARG A 194 -12.48 -7.07 8.13
CA ARG A 194 -11.92 -8.40 7.88
C ARG A 194 -12.03 -8.83 6.41
N LEU A 195 -13.13 -8.47 5.76
CA LEU A 195 -13.34 -8.79 4.36
C LEU A 195 -12.37 -8.02 3.45
N LEU A 196 -12.25 -6.71 3.67
CA LEU A 196 -11.37 -5.87 2.85
C LEU A 196 -9.88 -6.14 3.10
N ALA A 197 -9.52 -6.71 4.25
CA ALA A 197 -8.14 -7.08 4.54
C ALA A 197 -7.55 -8.03 3.47
N TRP A 198 -8.37 -8.89 2.85
CA TRP A 198 -7.97 -9.80 1.80
C TRP A 198 -7.44 -9.07 0.54
N VAL A 199 -8.05 -7.97 0.17
CA VAL A 199 -7.70 -7.22 -1.05
C VAL A 199 -6.80 -6.02 -0.79
N THR A 200 -6.63 -5.63 0.47
CA THR A 200 -5.79 -4.49 0.88
C THR A 200 -4.45 -4.91 1.50
N GLY A 201 -4.02 -6.17 1.33
CA GLY A 201 -2.76 -6.65 1.89
C GLY A 201 -2.72 -6.63 3.43
N GLY A 202 -3.90 -6.69 4.10
CA GLY A 202 -4.04 -6.59 5.56
C GLY A 202 -4.24 -5.16 6.08
N GLU A 203 -4.09 -4.14 5.25
CA GLU A 203 -4.16 -2.72 5.66
C GLU A 203 -5.52 -2.32 6.23
N SER A 204 -6.61 -2.99 5.82
CA SER A 204 -7.94 -2.79 6.41
C SER A 204 -8.14 -3.40 7.80
N LEU A 205 -7.11 -4.03 8.40
CA LEU A 205 -7.03 -4.28 9.85
C LEU A 205 -6.49 -3.03 10.57
N HIS A 206 -7.09 -1.90 10.25
CA HIS A 206 -6.56 -0.57 10.47
C HIS A 206 -6.60 -0.14 11.95
N ASN A 207 -7.64 -0.58 12.69
CA ASN A 207 -7.71 -0.37 14.13
C ASN A 207 -6.57 -1.10 14.88
N ASN A 208 -6.25 -2.32 14.47
CA ASN A 208 -5.12 -3.07 15.04
C ASN A 208 -3.80 -2.37 14.73
N HIS A 209 -3.64 -1.92 13.49
CA HIS A 209 -2.47 -1.21 13.04
C HIS A 209 -2.26 0.11 13.80
N HIS A 210 -3.28 0.96 13.90
CA HIS A 210 -3.19 2.23 14.65
C HIS A 210 -2.92 2.05 16.16
N ALA A 211 -3.35 0.92 16.73
CA ALA A 211 -3.01 0.59 18.12
C ALA A 211 -1.55 0.12 18.28
N HIS A 212 -1.03 -0.57 17.28
CA HIS A 212 0.30 -1.19 17.30
C HIS A 212 1.06 -0.97 15.98
N PRO A 213 1.40 0.28 15.62
CA PRO A 213 1.94 0.61 14.29
C PRO A 213 3.28 -0.08 14.00
N ARG A 214 4.06 -0.40 15.02
CA ARG A 214 5.34 -1.11 14.88
C ARG A 214 5.22 -2.63 14.77
N SER A 215 4.02 -3.20 14.81
CA SER A 215 3.85 -4.62 14.58
C SER A 215 3.93 -4.96 13.09
N ALA A 216 4.70 -5.99 12.73
CA ALA A 216 4.77 -6.49 11.36
C ALA A 216 3.55 -7.32 10.95
N LYS A 217 2.77 -7.81 11.92
CA LYS A 217 1.55 -8.59 11.71
C LYS A 217 0.34 -7.80 12.20
N PHE A 218 -0.64 -7.55 11.35
CA PHE A 218 -1.82 -6.75 11.69
C PHE A 218 -3.00 -7.58 12.23
N SER A 219 -3.06 -8.88 11.89
CA SER A 219 -4.11 -9.74 12.43
C SER A 219 -3.86 -10.10 13.89
N VAL A 220 -4.91 -10.00 14.70
CA VAL A 220 -4.92 -10.29 16.14
C VAL A 220 -5.84 -11.46 16.45
N ARG A 221 -7.06 -11.44 15.90
CA ARG A 221 -8.04 -12.52 16.10
C ARG A 221 -7.85 -13.63 15.07
N ARG A 222 -8.24 -14.86 15.40
CA ARG A 222 -8.20 -16.00 14.46
C ARG A 222 -9.05 -15.79 13.20
N SER A 223 -10.08 -14.94 13.29
CA SER A 223 -10.97 -14.59 12.17
C SER A 223 -10.43 -13.45 11.30
N GLU A 224 -9.27 -12.90 11.61
CA GLU A 224 -8.59 -11.86 10.84
C GLU A 224 -7.46 -12.49 10.02
N PHE A 225 -7.40 -12.15 8.74
CA PHE A 225 -6.32 -12.58 7.86
C PHE A 225 -5.54 -11.38 7.35
N ASP A 226 -4.22 -11.43 7.48
CA ASP A 226 -3.26 -10.45 6.96
C ASP A 226 -2.49 -11.09 5.80
N PRO A 227 -2.87 -10.80 4.52
CA PRO A 227 -2.21 -11.41 3.35
C PRO A 227 -0.72 -11.12 3.24
N SER A 228 -0.26 -9.97 3.74
CA SER A 228 1.17 -9.63 3.74
C SER A 228 1.98 -10.48 4.73
N TRP A 229 1.34 -11.01 5.78
CA TRP A 229 2.06 -11.75 6.81
C TRP A 229 2.73 -13.06 6.32
N PRO A 230 2.06 -13.97 5.55
CA PRO A 230 2.74 -15.12 4.98
C PRO A 230 3.89 -14.73 4.05
N VAL A 231 3.76 -13.66 3.26
CA VAL A 231 4.84 -13.16 2.40
C VAL A 231 6.02 -12.68 3.24
N ILE A 232 5.78 -11.91 4.30
CA ILE A 232 6.81 -11.48 5.25
C ILE A 232 7.54 -12.69 5.85
N ARG A 233 6.80 -13.70 6.28
CA ARG A 233 7.40 -14.92 6.84
C ARG A 233 8.27 -15.67 5.84
N SER A 234 7.82 -15.79 4.59
CA SER A 234 8.58 -16.44 3.52
C SER A 234 9.87 -15.68 3.22
N LEU A 235 9.80 -14.34 3.11
CA LEU A 235 10.99 -13.50 2.91
C LEU A 235 11.96 -13.58 4.11
N ALA A 236 11.44 -13.64 5.34
CA ALA A 236 12.26 -13.81 6.53
C ALA A 236 12.97 -15.18 6.56
N ALA A 237 12.26 -16.25 6.20
CA ALA A 237 12.84 -17.59 6.09
C ALA A 237 13.93 -17.67 5.00
N ALA A 238 13.81 -16.88 3.93
CA ALA A 238 14.81 -16.75 2.88
C ALA A 238 15.97 -15.79 3.23
N GLY A 239 15.99 -15.19 4.42
CA GLY A 239 17.02 -14.23 4.83
C GLY A 239 16.93 -12.85 4.15
N LEU A 240 15.83 -12.58 3.43
CA LEU A 240 15.63 -11.34 2.69
C LEU A 240 15.10 -10.19 3.54
N LEU A 241 14.61 -10.48 4.75
CA LEU A 241 14.24 -9.48 5.75
C LEU A 241 14.33 -10.04 7.17
N VAL A 242 14.36 -9.12 8.15
CA VAL A 242 14.28 -9.43 9.58
C VAL A 242 13.08 -8.71 10.18
N ILE A 243 12.27 -9.44 10.96
CA ILE A 243 11.16 -8.88 11.73
C ILE A 243 11.74 -8.26 12.99
N VAL A 244 11.60 -6.93 13.13
CA VAL A 244 12.13 -6.17 14.29
C VAL A 244 11.04 -5.58 15.17
N GLY A 245 9.84 -5.44 14.63
CA GLY A 245 8.69 -4.92 15.37
C GLY A 245 8.15 -5.94 16.38
N PRO A 246 7.67 -5.50 17.55
CA PRO A 246 7.08 -6.38 18.54
C PRO A 246 5.78 -7.02 18.01
N PRO A 247 5.45 -8.25 18.43
CA PRO A 247 4.13 -8.79 18.16
C PRO A 247 3.06 -8.00 18.91
N ILE A 248 1.83 -7.97 18.39
CA ILE A 248 0.71 -7.39 19.11
C ILE A 248 0.42 -8.26 20.33
N ALA A 249 0.60 -7.68 21.50
CA ALA A 249 0.23 -8.32 22.74
C ALA A 249 -1.31 -8.24 22.90
N TRP A 250 -1.98 -9.36 22.62
CA TRP A 250 -3.40 -9.49 22.89
C TRP A 250 -3.62 -9.72 24.39
N LYS A 251 -3.72 -8.64 25.17
CA LYS A 251 -4.41 -8.72 26.47
C LYS A 251 -5.90 -8.58 26.18
N ARG A 252 -6.72 -9.51 26.68
CA ARG A 252 -8.20 -9.40 26.67
C ARG A 252 -8.59 -8.10 27.38
N ALA A 253 -8.65 -6.99 26.67
CA ALA A 253 -8.83 -5.67 27.24
C ALA A 253 -10.15 -5.03 26.87
N ILE A 254 -11.15 -5.81 26.46
CA ILE A 254 -12.52 -5.34 26.53
C ILE A 254 -13.31 -6.48 27.14
N GLY A 255 -13.67 -6.32 28.42
CA GLY A 255 -14.59 -7.19 29.12
C GLY A 255 -15.86 -7.37 28.28
N ARG A 256 -16.37 -8.60 28.25
CA ARG A 256 -17.75 -8.85 27.91
C ARG A 256 -18.59 -8.14 28.97
N GLU A 257 -18.92 -6.89 28.73
CA GLU A 257 -20.10 -6.30 29.35
C GLU A 257 -21.23 -6.40 28.33
N GLY A 258 -22.17 -7.27 28.65
CA GLY A 258 -23.57 -7.23 28.28
C GLY A 258 -23.90 -7.06 26.80
N ALA A 259 -24.14 -8.18 26.11
CA ALA A 259 -25.21 -8.19 25.11
C ALA A 259 -26.55 -8.38 25.85
N PRO A 260 -27.54 -7.51 25.67
CA PRO A 260 -28.90 -7.92 25.77
C PRO A 260 -29.36 -8.67 24.52
#